data_ad6f6c3d8cece24e92a55de7dc7f60f9
#
_entry.id   ad6f6c3d8cece24e92a55de7dc7f60f9
#
_cell.length_a   1.000
_cell.length_b   1.000
_cell.length_c   1.000
_cell.angle_alpha   90.00
_cell.angle_beta   90.00
_cell.angle_gamma   90.00
#
_symmetry.space_group_name_H-M   'P 1'
#
loop_
_entity.id
_entity.type
_entity.pdbx_description
1 polymer ?
#
loop_
_entity_poly.entity_id
_entity_poly.type
_entity_poly.pdbx_seq_one_letter_code
_entity_poly.pdbx_strand_id
1 'polypeptide(L)'
;MKYNKLVRDNIPEYIKSKGKVPITHVADETEYWEKLKEKLQEEVDEFLKDDNIEEIADILEVIDAIADYKKFSREDIGRIKEKKAEERGRFKKKIILEES
;
A
#
# COMPACT_ATOMS: atom_id res chain seq x y z
N MET A 1 -2.67 20.77 -12.77
CA MET A 1 -2.49 20.29 -11.41
C MET A 1 -1.32 19.32 -11.34
N LYS A 2 -0.46 19.47 -10.34
CA LYS A 2 0.72 18.63 -10.18
C LYS A 2 0.53 17.66 -9.04
N TYR A 3 0.81 16.39 -9.27
CA TYR A 3 0.63 15.34 -8.27
C TYR A 3 1.95 14.81 -7.73
N ASN A 4 2.93 14.55 -8.60
CA ASN A 4 4.23 13.97 -8.23
C ASN A 4 4.08 12.76 -7.31
N LYS A 5 3.16 11.86 -7.65
CA LYS A 5 2.90 10.67 -6.84
C LYS A 5 2.88 9.42 -7.70
N LEU A 6 3.19 8.30 -7.08
CA LEU A 6 3.13 7.00 -7.73
C LEU A 6 1.67 6.68 -8.07
N VAL A 7 1.42 6.19 -9.27
CA VAL A 7 0.10 5.78 -9.73
C VAL A 7 0.16 4.36 -10.26
N ARG A 8 -0.99 3.69 -10.38
CA ARG A 8 -1.07 2.38 -10.99
C ARG A 8 -0.66 2.45 -12.46
N ASP A 9 -0.14 1.35 -12.98
CA ASP A 9 0.49 1.30 -14.31
C ASP A 9 -0.39 1.81 -15.45
N ASN A 10 -1.69 1.59 -15.38
CA ASN A 10 -2.61 1.95 -16.45
C ASN A 10 -3.25 3.32 -16.30
N ILE A 11 -2.88 4.09 -15.28
CA ILE A 11 -3.47 5.42 -15.06
C ILE A 11 -3.13 6.40 -16.20
N PRO A 12 -1.88 6.45 -16.71
CA PRO A 12 -1.60 7.36 -17.84
C PRO A 12 -2.50 7.08 -19.05
N GLU A 13 -2.71 5.83 -19.41
CA GLU A 13 -3.59 5.47 -20.53
C GLU A 13 -5.04 5.84 -20.24
N TYR A 14 -5.48 5.66 -19.00
CA TYR A 14 -6.83 6.06 -18.59
C TYR A 14 -7.02 7.57 -18.75
N ILE A 15 -6.04 8.36 -18.33
CA ILE A 15 -6.09 9.82 -18.46
C ILE A 15 -6.17 10.22 -19.95
N LYS A 16 -5.38 9.58 -20.81
CA LYS A 16 -5.43 9.81 -22.26
C LYS A 16 -6.80 9.49 -22.82
N SER A 17 -7.43 8.41 -22.36
CA SER A 17 -8.76 8.00 -22.83
C SER A 17 -9.82 9.03 -22.49
N LYS A 18 -9.57 9.89 -21.52
CA LYS A 18 -10.46 11.00 -21.14
C LYS A 18 -10.12 12.30 -21.86
N GLY A 19 -9.24 12.26 -22.85
CA GLY A 19 -8.88 13.42 -23.66
C GLY A 19 -7.87 14.37 -23.02
N LYS A 20 -7.21 13.92 -21.94
CA LYS A 20 -6.19 14.72 -21.24
C LYS A 20 -4.80 14.21 -21.58
N VAL A 21 -3.79 15.03 -21.35
CA VAL A 21 -2.39 14.70 -21.63
C VAL A 21 -1.66 14.52 -20.30
N PRO A 22 -1.35 13.28 -19.91
CA PRO A 22 -0.58 13.06 -18.67
C PRO A 22 0.89 13.38 -18.92
N ILE A 23 1.53 13.97 -17.93
CA ILE A 23 2.98 14.19 -17.94
C ILE A 23 3.55 13.25 -16.90
N THR A 24 4.35 12.28 -17.32
CA THR A 24 4.86 11.23 -16.44
C THR A 24 6.36 11.01 -16.65
N HIS A 25 6.96 10.37 -15.66
CA HIS A 25 8.30 9.81 -15.80
C HIS A 25 8.35 8.50 -15.03
N VAL A 26 9.34 7.68 -15.33
CA VAL A 26 9.58 6.43 -14.60
C VAL A 26 10.61 6.71 -13.52
N ALA A 27 10.27 6.38 -12.28
CA ALA A 27 11.15 6.61 -11.14
C ALA A 27 12.38 5.71 -11.19
N ASP A 28 13.53 6.22 -10.69
CA ASP A 28 14.64 5.35 -10.36
C ASP A 28 14.35 4.62 -9.04
N GLU A 29 15.26 3.72 -8.62
CA GLU A 29 15.02 2.91 -7.42
C GLU A 29 14.85 3.76 -6.15
N THR A 30 15.61 4.82 -6.00
CA THR A 30 15.53 5.70 -4.84
C THR A 30 14.20 6.43 -4.78
N GLU A 31 13.80 7.05 -5.88
CA GLU A 31 12.51 7.74 -5.98
C GLU A 31 11.36 6.76 -5.81
N TYR A 32 11.44 5.58 -6.42
CA TYR A 32 10.40 4.58 -6.33
C TYR A 32 10.13 4.18 -4.88
N TRP A 33 11.19 3.92 -4.11
CA TRP A 33 11.04 3.55 -2.69
C TRP A 33 10.37 4.67 -1.88
N GLU A 34 10.82 5.92 -2.09
CA GLU A 34 10.21 7.06 -1.41
C GLU A 34 8.72 7.20 -1.76
N LYS A 35 8.39 7.02 -3.04
CA LYS A 35 7.00 7.14 -3.51
C LYS A 35 6.12 5.97 -3.07
N LEU A 36 6.68 4.77 -2.91
CA LEU A 36 5.94 3.65 -2.33
C LEU A 36 5.55 3.93 -0.89
N LYS A 37 6.46 4.47 -0.10
CA LYS A 37 6.16 4.85 1.30
C LYS A 37 5.07 5.92 1.37
N GLU A 38 5.19 6.95 0.53
CA GLU A 38 4.17 8.01 0.46
C GLU A 38 2.82 7.44 0.03
N LYS A 39 2.82 6.53 -0.93
CA LYS A 39 1.61 5.89 -1.42
C LYS A 39 0.92 5.07 -0.34
N LEU A 40 1.70 4.33 0.43
CA LEU A 40 1.16 3.56 1.55
C LEU A 40 0.45 4.48 2.55
N GLN A 41 1.10 5.60 2.91
CA GLN A 41 0.51 6.57 3.82
C GLN A 41 -0.78 7.16 3.25
N GLU A 42 -0.78 7.51 1.97
CA GLU A 42 -1.95 8.04 1.28
C GLU A 42 -3.14 7.07 1.37
N GLU A 43 -2.91 5.78 1.05
CA GLU A 43 -4.00 4.80 1.05
C GLU A 43 -4.50 4.49 2.46
N VAL A 44 -3.60 4.48 3.44
CA VAL A 44 -4.00 4.32 4.85
C VAL A 44 -4.87 5.50 5.28
N ASP A 45 -4.47 6.73 4.95
CA ASP A 45 -5.23 7.94 5.30
C ASP A 45 -6.62 7.90 4.65
N GLU A 46 -6.72 7.46 3.40
CA GLU A 46 -8.00 7.34 2.72
C GLU A 46 -8.90 6.28 3.37
N PHE A 47 -8.32 5.15 3.79
CA PHE A 47 -9.09 4.15 4.51
C PHE A 47 -9.63 4.69 5.84
N LEU A 48 -8.80 5.39 6.59
CA LEU A 48 -9.22 5.96 7.88
C LEU A 48 -10.34 6.98 7.73
N LYS A 49 -10.41 7.63 6.56
CA LYS A 49 -11.45 8.61 6.25
C LYS A 49 -12.72 7.95 5.71
N ASP A 50 -12.59 7.05 4.76
CA ASP A 50 -13.72 6.52 3.99
C ASP A 50 -14.25 5.16 4.50
N ASP A 51 -13.42 4.40 5.19
CA ASP A 51 -13.85 3.20 5.92
C ASP A 51 -14.44 2.11 5.02
N ASN A 52 -14.00 2.00 3.76
CA ASN A 52 -14.59 1.05 2.82
C ASN A 52 -13.61 -0.02 2.34
N ILE A 53 -14.17 -1.06 1.73
CA ILE A 53 -13.42 -2.24 1.30
C ILE A 53 -12.43 -1.92 0.16
N GLU A 54 -12.77 -0.97 -0.71
CA GLU A 54 -11.90 -0.59 -1.83
C GLU A 54 -10.57 -0.06 -1.33
N GLU A 55 -10.58 0.71 -0.23
CA GLU A 55 -9.37 1.26 0.35
C GLU A 55 -8.48 0.17 0.94
N ILE A 56 -9.07 -0.89 1.49
CA ILE A 56 -8.28 -2.05 1.94
C ILE A 56 -7.59 -2.72 0.75
N ALA A 57 -8.31 -2.89 -0.36
CA ALA A 57 -7.72 -3.46 -1.59
C ALA A 57 -6.55 -2.60 -2.08
N ASP A 58 -6.70 -1.28 -2.04
CA ASP A 58 -5.64 -0.36 -2.46
C ASP A 58 -4.42 -0.47 -1.54
N ILE A 59 -4.62 -0.57 -0.22
CA ILE A 59 -3.52 -0.78 0.74
C ILE A 59 -2.79 -2.08 0.42
N LEU A 60 -3.52 -3.16 0.19
CA LEU A 60 -2.91 -4.46 -0.12
C LEU A 60 -2.10 -4.43 -1.41
N GLU A 61 -2.57 -3.69 -2.42
CA GLU A 61 -1.84 -3.55 -3.67
C GLU A 61 -0.50 -2.83 -3.46
N VAL A 62 -0.49 -1.77 -2.65
CA VAL A 62 0.75 -1.07 -2.32
C VAL A 62 1.69 -1.97 -1.51
N ILE A 63 1.15 -2.74 -0.56
CA ILE A 63 1.94 -3.71 0.21
C ILE A 63 2.58 -4.75 -0.72
N ASP A 64 1.85 -5.24 -1.72
CA ASP A 64 2.39 -6.16 -2.70
C ASP A 64 3.57 -5.53 -3.47
N ALA A 65 3.43 -4.29 -3.89
CA ALA A 65 4.51 -3.58 -4.58
C ALA A 65 5.74 -3.38 -3.68
N ILE A 66 5.52 -3.08 -2.39
CA ILE A 66 6.60 -2.96 -1.41
C ILE A 66 7.30 -4.30 -1.22
N ALA A 67 6.55 -5.39 -1.10
CA ALA A 67 7.12 -6.72 -0.96
C ALA A 67 7.99 -7.10 -2.17
N ASP A 68 7.51 -6.79 -3.37
CA ASP A 68 8.29 -7.03 -4.60
C ASP A 68 9.57 -6.19 -4.61
N TYR A 69 9.49 -4.92 -4.25
CA TYR A 69 10.65 -4.04 -4.20
C TYR A 69 11.69 -4.56 -3.20
N LYS A 70 11.27 -4.98 -2.04
CA LYS A 70 12.14 -5.49 -0.96
C LYS A 70 12.54 -6.95 -1.18
N LYS A 71 11.96 -7.63 -2.16
CA LYS A 71 12.16 -9.05 -2.43
C LYS A 71 11.74 -9.94 -1.27
N PHE A 72 10.68 -9.53 -0.57
CA PHE A 72 10.03 -10.36 0.45
C PHE A 72 9.03 -11.28 -0.24
N SER A 73 9.13 -12.60 -0.04
CA SER A 73 8.17 -13.51 -0.64
C SER A 73 6.86 -13.51 0.13
N ARG A 74 5.74 -13.73 -0.60
CA ARG A 74 4.42 -13.84 0.02
C ARG A 74 4.36 -14.99 1.01
N GLU A 75 5.06 -16.08 0.70
CA GLU A 75 5.13 -17.24 1.60
C GLU A 75 5.79 -16.87 2.92
N ASP A 76 6.91 -16.14 2.87
CA ASP A 76 7.61 -15.73 4.08
C ASP A 76 6.76 -14.78 4.92
N ILE A 77 6.11 -13.80 4.27
CA ILE A 77 5.22 -12.87 4.96
C ILE A 77 4.08 -13.64 5.64
N GLY A 78 3.45 -14.58 4.92
CA GLY A 78 2.35 -15.39 5.44
C GLY A 78 2.79 -16.26 6.61
N ARG A 79 3.97 -16.86 6.51
CA ARG A 79 4.50 -17.72 7.58
C ARG A 79 4.77 -16.92 8.86
N ILE A 80 5.38 -15.74 8.72
CA ILE A 80 5.66 -14.87 9.87
C ILE A 80 4.36 -14.37 10.49
N LYS A 81 3.40 -13.97 9.67
CA LYS A 81 2.08 -13.52 10.11
C LYS A 81 1.38 -14.60 10.91
N GLU A 82 1.38 -15.84 10.41
CA GLU A 82 0.73 -16.97 11.07
C GLU A 82 1.44 -17.34 12.37
N LYS A 83 2.76 -17.35 12.38
CA LYS A 83 3.55 -17.62 13.58
C LYS A 83 3.25 -16.61 14.68
N LYS A 84 3.16 -15.34 14.34
CA LYS A 84 2.79 -14.31 15.33
C LYS A 84 1.37 -14.50 15.85
N ALA A 85 0.45 -14.93 14.99
CA ALA A 85 -0.91 -15.23 15.42
C ALA A 85 -0.96 -16.39 16.39
N GLU A 86 -0.16 -17.44 16.16
CA GLU A 86 -0.07 -18.58 17.06
C GLU A 86 0.53 -18.20 18.41
N GLU A 87 1.58 -17.40 18.43
CA GLU A 87 2.28 -17.02 19.65
C GLU A 87 1.58 -15.92 20.44
N ARG A 88 0.97 -14.96 19.76
CA ARG A 88 0.44 -13.74 20.39
C ARG A 88 -1.06 -13.56 20.23
N GLY A 89 -1.69 -14.38 19.40
CA GLY A 89 -3.10 -14.26 19.07
C GLY A 89 -3.35 -13.20 18.00
N ARG A 90 -4.60 -12.97 17.73
CA ARG A 90 -5.06 -11.96 16.79
C ARG A 90 -5.68 -10.80 17.59
N PHE A 91 -6.60 -10.05 17.01
CA PHE A 91 -7.17 -8.87 17.68
C PHE A 91 -8.64 -9.05 18.08
N LYS A 92 -9.14 -10.28 18.04
CA LYS A 92 -10.57 -10.56 18.25
C LYS A 92 -11.04 -10.36 19.68
N LYS A 93 -10.14 -10.45 20.67
CA LYS A 93 -10.51 -10.27 22.07
C LYS A 93 -10.61 -8.81 22.49
N LYS A 94 -10.25 -7.87 21.62
CA LYS A 94 -10.40 -6.42 21.84
C LYS A 94 -9.70 -5.92 23.10
N ILE A 95 -8.52 -6.47 23.39
CA ILE A 95 -7.79 -6.17 24.62
C ILE A 95 -7.04 -4.85 24.49
N ILE A 96 -7.26 -3.97 25.44
CA ILE A 96 -6.52 -2.71 25.55
C ILE A 96 -5.53 -2.87 26.72
N LEU A 97 -4.25 -2.81 26.45
CA LEU A 97 -3.22 -2.86 27.50
C LEU A 97 -3.09 -1.46 28.09
N GLU A 98 -3.41 -1.34 29.38
CA GLU A 98 -3.37 -0.04 30.05
C GLU A 98 -2.03 0.18 30.79
N GLU A 99 -1.50 -0.90 31.38
CA GLU A 99 -0.22 -0.84 32.10
C GLU A 99 0.49 -2.18 32.03
N SER A 100 1.79 -2.16 32.24
CA SER A 100 2.55 -3.41 32.37
C SER A 100 3.76 -3.27 33.29
#